data_06922be4b2e3dff5647a317bfe69bbbf
#
_entry.id   06922be4b2e3dff5647a317bfe69bbbf
#
_cell.length_a   1.000
_cell.length_b   1.000
_cell.length_c   1.000
_cell.angle_alpha   90.00
_cell.angle_beta   90.00
_cell.angle_gamma   90.00
#
_symmetry.space_group_name_H-M   'P 1'
#
loop_
_entity.id
_entity.type
_entity.pdbx_description
1 polymer ?
#
loop_
_entity_poly.entity_id
_entity_poly.type
_entity_poly.pdbx_seq_one_letter_code
_entity_poly.pdbx_strand_id
1 'polypeptide(L)' 'MERLKDKDFKEKLTYNILKKFAKKKGWIEYRYDDGFWMVGPDDEETRKGVEEKHNEWRKQKENNP' A
#
# COMPACT_ATOMS: atom_id res chain seq x y z
N MET A 1 21.41 -6.87 10.91
CA MET A 1 21.39 -5.44 11.18
C MET A 1 21.19 -4.64 9.93
N GLU A 2 22.11 -4.80 9.02
CA GLU A 2 22.04 -4.12 7.74
C GLU A 2 20.77 -4.47 6.98
N ARG A 3 20.29 -5.69 7.17
CA ARG A 3 19.09 -6.14 6.50
C ARG A 3 17.87 -5.34 6.90
N LEU A 4 17.80 -4.96 8.16
CA LEU A 4 16.69 -4.15 8.63
C LEU A 4 16.71 -2.76 7.99
N LYS A 5 17.90 -2.19 7.89
CA LYS A 5 18.05 -0.90 7.24
C LYS A 5 17.74 -0.99 5.76
N ASP A 6 18.20 -2.06 5.12
CA ASP A 6 17.93 -2.29 3.71
C ASP A 6 16.44 -2.41 3.46
N LYS A 7 15.75 -3.10 4.36
CA LYS A 7 14.32 -3.27 4.24
C LYS A 7 13.60 -1.94 4.35
N ASP A 8 13.97 -1.13 5.32
CA ASP A 8 13.36 0.18 5.50
C ASP A 8 13.60 1.06 4.27
N PHE A 9 14.82 1.00 3.77
CA PHE A 9 15.17 1.79 2.60
C PHE A 9 14.38 1.37 1.38
N LYS A 10 14.22 0.06 1.19
CA LYS A 10 13.45 -0.47 0.06
C LYS A 10 11.99 -0.09 0.18
N GLU A 11 11.44 -0.12 1.37
CA GLU A 11 10.05 0.25 1.58
C GLU A 11 9.82 1.72 1.21
N LYS A 12 10.71 2.58 1.66
CA LYS A 12 10.60 4.00 1.33
C LYS A 12 10.76 4.23 -0.15
N LEU A 13 11.71 3.53 -0.76
CA LEU A 13 11.94 3.65 -2.18
C LEU A 13 10.73 3.21 -2.97
N THR A 14 10.15 2.09 -2.56
CA THR A 14 8.96 1.57 -3.21
C THR A 14 7.80 2.55 -3.11
N TYR A 15 7.62 3.14 -1.95
CA TYR A 15 6.56 4.12 -1.73
C TYR A 15 6.74 5.32 -2.66
N ASN A 16 7.95 5.83 -2.73
CA ASN A 16 8.23 6.99 -3.59
C ASN A 16 8.01 6.67 -5.06
N ILE A 17 8.44 5.50 -5.49
CA ILE A 17 8.27 5.06 -6.87
C ILE A 17 6.78 4.94 -7.21
N LEU A 18 6.03 4.30 -6.35
CA LEU A 18 4.60 4.11 -6.55
C LEU A 18 3.86 5.44 -6.55
N LYS A 19 4.30 6.35 -5.69
CA LYS A 19 3.69 7.67 -5.63
C LYS A 19 3.91 8.44 -6.92
N LYS A 20 5.11 8.38 -7.45
CA LYS A 20 5.42 9.04 -8.73
C LYS A 20 4.64 8.40 -9.86
N PHE A 21 4.58 7.09 -9.85
CA PHE A 21 3.85 6.34 -10.86
C PHE A 21 2.37 6.69 -10.84
N ALA A 22 1.80 6.76 -9.65
CA ALA A 22 0.39 7.10 -9.48
C ALA A 22 0.10 8.49 -10.01
N LYS A 23 0.98 9.44 -9.69
CA LYS A 23 0.82 10.81 -10.15
C LYS A 23 0.87 10.89 -11.67
N LYS A 24 1.76 10.13 -12.27
CA LYS A 24 1.91 10.10 -13.71
C LYS A 24 0.69 9.51 -14.40
N LYS A 25 0.09 8.50 -13.79
CA LYS A 25 -1.08 7.83 -14.33
C LYS A 25 -2.40 8.51 -13.96
N GLY A 26 -2.35 9.48 -13.07
CA GLY A 26 -3.56 10.10 -12.58
C GLY A 26 -4.29 9.25 -11.54
N TRP A 27 -3.57 8.35 -10.91
CA TRP A 27 -4.12 7.48 -9.88
C TRP A 27 -4.12 8.19 -8.54
N ILE A 28 -4.87 7.63 -7.58
CA ILE A 28 -4.94 8.18 -6.24
C ILE A 28 -4.38 7.19 -5.24
N GLU A 29 -4.12 7.68 -4.04
CA GLU A 29 -3.67 6.85 -2.93
C GLU A 29 -4.87 6.44 -2.09
N TYR A 30 -4.96 5.15 -1.81
CA TYR A 30 -5.95 4.60 -0.89
C TYR A 30 -5.23 4.35 0.43
N ARG A 31 -5.42 5.26 1.37
CA ARG A 31 -4.72 5.20 2.66
C ARG A 31 -5.70 4.94 3.78
N TYR A 32 -5.30 4.10 4.70
CA TYR A 32 -6.11 3.73 5.86
C TYR A 32 -5.36 4.08 7.14
N ASP A 33 -6.10 4.30 8.21
CA ASP A 33 -5.52 4.74 9.47
C ASP A 33 -4.62 3.69 10.10
N ASP A 34 -4.83 2.43 9.77
CA ASP A 34 -4.05 1.35 10.36
C ASP A 34 -2.71 1.08 9.67
N GLY A 35 -2.35 1.91 8.71
CA GLY A 35 -1.07 1.80 8.04
C GLY A 35 -1.11 1.15 6.67
N PHE A 36 -2.24 0.59 6.30
CA PHE A 36 -2.40 -0.01 4.98
C PHE A 36 -2.56 1.10 3.93
N TRP A 37 -1.91 0.93 2.78
CA TRP A 37 -2.05 1.89 1.69
C TRP A 37 -1.82 1.21 0.34
N MET A 38 -2.47 1.72 -0.67
CA MET A 38 -2.29 1.27 -2.04
C MET A 38 -2.49 2.44 -2.99
N VAL A 39 -2.10 2.27 -4.23
CA VAL A 39 -2.34 3.26 -5.27
C VAL A 39 -3.08 2.59 -6.41
N GLY A 40 -3.94 3.34 -7.07
CA GLY A 40 -4.70 2.81 -8.18
C GLY A 40 -5.63 3.85 -8.78
N PRO A 41 -6.36 3.46 -9.83
CA PRO A 41 -7.31 4.37 -10.45
C PRO A 41 -8.40 4.81 -9.47
N ASP A 42 -8.96 5.97 -9.72
CA ASP A 42 -10.03 6.50 -8.89
C ASP A 42 -11.36 6.04 -9.45
N ASP A 43 -11.69 4.77 -9.24
CA ASP A 43 -12.96 4.22 -9.67
C ASP A 43 -13.48 3.25 -8.63
N GLU A 44 -14.75 2.88 -8.79
CA GLU A 44 -15.43 2.06 -7.81
C GLU A 44 -14.88 0.64 -7.75
N GLU A 45 -14.54 0.11 -8.91
CA GLU A 45 -14.00 -1.24 -8.99
C GLU A 45 -12.68 -1.36 -8.26
N THR A 46 -11.80 -0.39 -8.46
CA THR A 46 -10.52 -0.36 -7.77
C THR A 46 -10.72 -0.20 -6.27
N ARG A 47 -11.66 0.66 -5.88
CA ARG A 47 -11.95 0.87 -4.46
C ARG A 47 -12.38 -0.42 -3.78
N LYS A 48 -13.23 -1.19 -4.44
CA LYS A 48 -13.67 -2.48 -3.90
C LYS A 48 -12.51 -3.44 -3.77
N GLY A 49 -11.64 -3.48 -4.78
CA GLY A 49 -10.46 -4.33 -4.74
C GLY A 49 -9.53 -3.97 -3.61
N VAL A 50 -9.35 -2.68 -3.38
CA VAL A 50 -8.51 -2.21 -2.29
C VAL A 50 -9.11 -2.59 -0.95
N GLU A 51 -10.43 -2.47 -0.81
CA GLU A 51 -11.10 -2.86 0.43
C GLU A 51 -10.91 -4.34 0.73
N GLU A 52 -11.03 -5.18 -0.29
CA GLU A 52 -10.82 -6.61 -0.12
C GLU A 52 -9.39 -6.90 0.32
N LYS A 53 -8.42 -6.25 -0.29
CA LYS A 53 -7.03 -6.42 0.08
C LYS A 53 -6.76 -5.92 1.49
N HIS A 54 -7.40 -4.84 1.87
CA HIS A 54 -7.27 -4.31 3.21
C HIS A 54 -7.83 -5.30 4.24
N ASN A 55 -8.96 -5.90 3.93
CA ASN A 55 -9.56 -6.89 4.81
C ASN A 55 -8.66 -8.12 4.97
N GLU A 56 -8.05 -8.58 3.88
CA GLU A 56 -7.12 -9.70 3.94
C GLU A 56 -5.89 -9.34 4.76
N TRP A 57 -5.39 -8.14 4.57
CA TRP A 57 -4.23 -7.67 5.32
C TRP A 57 -4.51 -7.64 6.82
N ARG A 58 -5.68 -7.18 7.18
CA ARG A 58 -6.08 -7.12 8.58
C ARG A 58 -6.22 -8.52 9.17
N LYS A 59 -6.78 -9.44 8.42
CA LYS A 59 -6.91 -10.83 8.87
C LYS A 59 -5.55 -11.47 9.11
N GLN A 60 -4.63 -11.25 8.20
CA GLN A 60 -3.28 -11.78 8.35
C GLN A 60 -2.60 -11.21 9.58
N LYS A 61 -2.83 -9.94 9.83
CA LYS A 61 -2.23 -9.27 10.97
C LYS A 61 -2.80 -9.81 12.28
N GLU A 62 -4.09 -10.11 12.30
CA GLU A 62 -4.73 -10.68 13.47
C GLU A 62 -4.29 -12.11 13.74
N ASN A 63 -4.10 -12.88 12.67
CA ASN A 63 -3.70 -14.27 12.78
C ASN A 63 -2.21 -14.45 13.06
N ASN A 64 -1.44 -13.41 12.92
CA ASN A 64 0.00 -13.42 13.14
C ASN A 64 0.31 -12.64 14.40
N PRO A 65 0.42 -13.32 15.53
CA PRO A 65 0.69 -12.64 16.81
C PRO A 65 2.09 -12.05 16.89
#